data_221fd4f9881bfb76fc22a03e0821959b
#
_entry.id   221fd4f9881bfb76fc22a03e0821959b
#
_cell.length_a   1.000
_cell.length_b   1.000
_cell.length_c   1.000
_cell.angle_alpha   90.00
_cell.angle_beta   90.00
_cell.angle_gamma   90.00
#
_symmetry.space_group_name_H-M   'P 1'
#
loop_
_entity.id
_entity.type
_entity.pdbx_description
1 polymer ?
#
loop_
_entity_poly.entity_id
_entity_poly.type
_entity_poly.pdbx_seq_one_letter_code
_entity_poly.pdbx_strand_id
1 'polypeptide(L)'
;SRLMDITLMLMKTSEKKRRELARANKQAVRDFDTLIEMADGYDSPVTFLEEIMLEASPQKEEEEDRMVISTIHSAKGLEFHSVFVMNCVDTMFPSTDKDQIGTVEDNEELRCFYVAITRAKERLFLMAPKYIAKFGCVEEGIISHFISDVFQVKE
;
A
#
# COMPACT_ATOMS: atom_id res chain seq x y z
N SER A 1 -15.54 -34.31 11.08
CA SER A 1 -14.53 -34.56 12.15
C SER A 1 -13.19 -33.93 11.78
N ARG A 2 -12.58 -34.19 10.61
CA ARG A 2 -11.27 -33.64 10.23
C ARG A 2 -11.25 -32.11 10.01
N LEU A 3 -12.31 -31.53 9.47
CA LEU A 3 -12.43 -30.08 9.29
C LEU A 3 -12.48 -29.34 10.62
N MET A 4 -13.24 -29.86 11.57
CA MET A 4 -13.33 -29.30 12.92
C MET A 4 -11.98 -29.35 13.65
N ASP A 5 -11.18 -30.39 13.42
CA ASP A 5 -9.85 -30.53 14.01
C ASP A 5 -8.83 -29.54 13.42
N ILE A 6 -8.90 -29.27 12.10
CA ILE A 6 -8.06 -28.27 11.40
C ILE A 6 -8.44 -26.87 11.84
N THR A 7 -9.75 -26.57 11.90
CA THR A 7 -10.23 -25.26 12.36
C THR A 7 -9.84 -25.02 13.82
N LEU A 8 -9.97 -26.05 14.68
CA LEU A 8 -9.55 -25.97 16.08
C LEU A 8 -8.03 -25.84 16.24
N MET A 9 -7.26 -26.49 15.38
CA MET A 9 -5.80 -26.37 15.33
C MET A 9 -5.37 -24.97 14.86
N LEU A 10 -5.99 -24.43 13.83
CA LEU A 10 -5.77 -23.06 13.36
C LEU A 10 -6.18 -22.03 14.42
N MET A 11 -7.31 -22.22 15.10
CA MET A 11 -7.74 -21.36 16.20
C MET A 11 -6.76 -21.40 17.38
N LYS A 12 -6.30 -22.59 17.80
CA LYS A 12 -5.31 -22.71 18.89
C LYS A 12 -3.96 -22.11 18.52
N THR A 13 -3.51 -22.33 17.29
CA THR A 13 -2.27 -21.73 16.77
C THR A 13 -2.42 -20.23 16.64
N SER A 14 -3.60 -19.76 16.17
CA SER A 14 -3.90 -18.34 16.06
C SER A 14 -3.96 -17.66 17.43
N GLU A 15 -4.57 -18.27 18.46
CA GLU A 15 -4.62 -17.68 19.81
C GLU A 15 -3.22 -17.54 20.45
N LYS A 16 -2.37 -18.53 20.30
CA LYS A 16 -0.98 -18.44 20.78
C LYS A 16 -0.23 -17.34 20.04
N LYS A 17 -0.33 -17.33 18.73
CA LYS A 17 0.30 -16.32 17.88
C LYS A 17 -0.28 -14.92 18.12
N ARG A 18 -1.59 -14.80 18.35
CA ARG A 18 -2.26 -13.54 18.74
C ARG A 18 -1.69 -12.97 20.03
N ARG A 19 -1.48 -13.80 21.06
CA ARG A 19 -0.89 -13.34 22.33
C ARG A 19 0.56 -12.89 22.18
N GLU A 20 1.34 -13.55 21.34
CA GLU A 20 2.70 -13.16 21.01
C GLU A 20 2.72 -11.85 20.19
N LEU A 21 1.88 -11.73 19.17
CA LEU A 21 1.76 -10.55 18.30
C LEU A 21 1.11 -9.37 19.02
N ALA A 22 0.16 -9.60 19.95
CA ALA A 22 -0.45 -8.53 20.74
C ALA A 22 0.56 -7.76 21.59
N ARG A 23 1.69 -8.37 21.91
CA ARG A 23 2.82 -7.74 22.60
C ARG A 23 3.73 -6.96 21.65
N ALA A 24 3.77 -7.35 20.38
CA ALA A 24 4.68 -6.80 19.39
C ALA A 24 4.04 -5.75 18.46
N ASN A 25 2.78 -5.99 18.03
CA ASN A 25 2.13 -5.09 17.06
C ASN A 25 0.60 -5.27 17.07
N LYS A 26 -0.14 -4.24 17.48
CA LYS A 26 -1.61 -4.22 17.49
C LYS A 26 -2.22 -4.35 16.07
N GLN A 27 -1.51 -3.93 15.03
CA GLN A 27 -1.99 -4.02 13.66
C GLN A 27 -1.98 -5.47 13.18
N ALA A 28 -0.90 -6.20 13.40
CA ALA A 28 -0.80 -7.60 13.01
C ALA A 28 -1.88 -8.49 13.66
N VAL A 29 -2.33 -8.12 14.87
CA VAL A 29 -3.46 -8.83 15.52
C VAL A 29 -4.76 -8.59 14.75
N ARG A 30 -5.03 -7.37 14.33
CA ARG A 30 -6.23 -7.04 13.53
C ARG A 30 -6.21 -7.73 12.17
N ASP A 31 -5.05 -7.74 11.52
CA ASP A 31 -4.88 -8.41 10.22
C ASP A 31 -5.16 -9.92 10.35
N PHE A 32 -4.73 -10.53 11.46
CA PHE A 32 -5.04 -11.94 11.77
C PHE A 32 -6.53 -12.17 12.04
N ASP A 33 -7.19 -11.25 12.74
CA ASP A 33 -8.63 -11.34 12.98
C ASP A 33 -9.40 -11.26 11.66
N THR A 34 -9.03 -10.34 10.79
CA THR A 34 -9.60 -10.22 9.44
C THR A 34 -9.44 -11.50 8.61
N LEU A 35 -8.23 -12.09 8.63
CA LEU A 35 -8.00 -13.37 7.93
C LEU A 35 -8.87 -14.51 8.47
N ILE A 36 -9.10 -14.56 9.79
CA ILE A 36 -9.97 -15.56 10.40
C ILE A 36 -11.42 -15.34 9.95
N GLU A 37 -11.91 -14.10 9.99
CA GLU A 37 -13.26 -13.75 9.53
C GLU A 37 -13.45 -14.08 8.05
N MET A 38 -12.47 -13.79 7.20
CA MET A 38 -12.51 -14.17 5.79
C MET A 38 -12.56 -15.68 5.59
N ALA A 39 -11.77 -16.44 6.36
CA ALA A 39 -11.70 -17.89 6.25
C ALA A 39 -12.96 -18.61 6.78
N ASP A 40 -13.74 -17.99 7.66
CA ASP A 40 -14.95 -18.58 8.26
C ASP A 40 -16.09 -18.76 7.23
N GLY A 41 -16.02 -18.05 6.09
CA GLY A 41 -16.95 -18.19 4.98
C GLY A 41 -16.70 -19.40 4.06
N TYR A 42 -15.64 -20.17 4.30
CA TYR A 42 -15.21 -21.25 3.40
C TYR A 42 -15.28 -22.63 4.06
N ASP A 43 -15.76 -23.62 3.30
CA ASP A 43 -15.89 -24.99 3.78
C ASP A 43 -14.55 -25.72 3.94
N SER A 44 -13.48 -25.21 3.36
CA SER A 44 -12.14 -25.80 3.34
C SER A 44 -11.03 -24.75 3.24
N PRO A 45 -9.91 -24.92 4.00
CA PRO A 45 -8.74 -24.08 3.85
C PRO A 45 -8.16 -24.09 2.43
N VAL A 46 -8.32 -25.17 1.69
CA VAL A 46 -7.85 -25.30 0.30
C VAL A 46 -8.66 -24.38 -0.59
N THR A 47 -9.98 -24.41 -0.47
CA THR A 47 -10.89 -23.53 -1.25
C THR A 47 -10.63 -22.07 -0.97
N PHE A 48 -10.42 -21.72 0.29
CA PHE A 48 -10.05 -20.37 0.70
C PHE A 48 -8.73 -19.90 0.05
N LEU A 49 -7.69 -20.75 0.07
CA LEU A 49 -6.41 -20.45 -0.53
C LEU A 49 -6.49 -20.35 -2.06
N GLU A 50 -7.23 -21.26 -2.71
CA GLU A 50 -7.44 -21.23 -4.16
C GLU A 50 -8.12 -19.94 -4.60
N GLU A 51 -9.13 -19.48 -3.88
CA GLU A 51 -9.87 -18.25 -4.22
C GLU A 51 -9.00 -17.00 -4.01
N ILE A 52 -8.26 -16.90 -2.88
CA ILE A 52 -7.31 -15.81 -2.66
C ILE A 52 -6.20 -15.82 -3.72
N MET A 53 -5.71 -16.99 -4.12
CA MET A 53 -4.68 -17.09 -5.16
C MET A 53 -5.22 -16.73 -6.54
N LEU A 54 -6.50 -17.00 -6.82
CA LEU A 54 -7.17 -16.60 -8.06
C LEU A 54 -7.38 -15.08 -8.09
N GLU A 55 -7.80 -14.47 -6.98
CA GLU A 55 -7.92 -13.00 -6.87
C GLU A 55 -6.57 -12.29 -6.94
N ALA A 56 -5.52 -12.89 -6.35
CA ALA A 56 -4.16 -12.36 -6.39
C ALA A 56 -3.46 -12.59 -7.74
N SER A 57 -3.96 -13.52 -8.55
CA SER A 57 -3.45 -13.70 -9.91
C SER A 57 -3.93 -12.54 -10.76
N PRO A 58 -3.03 -11.82 -11.45
CA PRO A 58 -3.45 -10.84 -12.43
C PRO A 58 -4.24 -11.61 -13.50
N GLN A 59 -5.57 -11.55 -13.39
CA GLN A 59 -6.42 -12.06 -14.46
C GLN A 59 -5.94 -11.33 -15.72
N LYS A 60 -5.55 -12.08 -16.74
CA LYS A 60 -5.44 -11.58 -18.10
C LYS A 60 -6.85 -11.30 -18.60
N GLU A 61 -7.53 -10.38 -17.92
CA GLU A 61 -8.71 -9.77 -18.49
C GLU A 61 -8.23 -8.95 -19.66
N GLU A 62 -8.86 -9.15 -20.79
CA GLU A 62 -8.73 -8.37 -22.01
C GLU A 62 -8.62 -6.89 -21.62
N GLU A 63 -7.84 -6.13 -22.38
CA GLU A 63 -7.56 -4.70 -22.15
C GLU A 63 -8.87 -3.89 -22.04
N GLU A 64 -9.57 -4.04 -20.92
CA GLU A 64 -10.65 -3.14 -20.60
C GLU A 64 -10.05 -1.80 -20.21
N ASP A 65 -10.64 -0.74 -20.75
CA ASP A 65 -10.28 0.66 -20.48
C ASP A 65 -10.68 1.00 -19.02
N ARG A 66 -9.88 0.52 -18.06
CA ARG A 66 -10.12 0.65 -16.62
C ARG A 66 -9.02 1.40 -15.91
N MET A 67 -9.42 2.15 -14.89
CA MET A 67 -8.49 2.79 -13.96
C MET A 67 -8.04 1.80 -12.90
N VAL A 68 -6.74 1.67 -12.69
CA VAL A 68 -6.12 0.85 -11.65
C VAL A 68 -5.65 1.73 -10.50
N ILE A 69 -6.08 1.42 -9.27
CA ILE A 69 -5.55 2.04 -8.05
C ILE A 69 -4.63 1.03 -7.39
N SER A 70 -3.39 1.45 -7.11
CA SER A 70 -2.36 0.56 -6.60
C SER A 70 -1.41 1.30 -5.66
N THR A 71 -0.74 0.57 -4.79
CA THR A 71 0.43 1.11 -4.09
C THR A 71 1.64 1.09 -5.01
N ILE A 72 2.65 1.92 -4.71
CA ILE A 72 3.90 1.96 -5.49
C ILE A 72 4.60 0.59 -5.47
N HIS A 73 4.57 -0.10 -4.33
CA HIS A 73 5.18 -1.42 -4.18
C HIS A 73 4.47 -2.48 -5.05
N SER A 74 3.13 -2.46 -5.09
CA SER A 74 2.35 -3.38 -5.93
C SER A 74 2.48 -3.06 -7.42
N ALA A 75 2.75 -1.81 -7.78
CA ALA A 75 2.99 -1.39 -9.16
C ALA A 75 4.40 -1.72 -9.67
N LYS A 76 5.30 -2.27 -8.83
CA LYS A 76 6.65 -2.63 -9.23
C LYS A 76 6.62 -3.71 -10.34
N GLY A 77 7.27 -3.42 -11.48
CA GLY A 77 7.29 -4.31 -12.64
C GLY A 77 6.11 -4.13 -13.60
N LEU A 78 5.08 -3.38 -13.22
CA LEU A 78 3.98 -3.00 -14.11
C LEU A 78 4.30 -1.68 -14.81
N GLU A 79 3.64 -1.44 -15.94
CA GLU A 79 3.74 -0.18 -16.70
C GLU A 79 2.37 0.22 -17.21
N PHE A 80 2.09 1.53 -17.18
CA PHE A 80 0.80 2.08 -17.54
C PHE A 80 0.97 3.21 -18.55
N HIS A 81 0.02 3.40 -19.44
CA HIS A 81 0.02 4.49 -20.40
C HIS A 81 0.11 5.86 -19.69
N SER A 82 -0.73 6.04 -18.66
CA SER A 82 -0.78 7.25 -17.85
C SER A 82 -0.72 6.91 -16.38
N VAL A 83 0.07 7.63 -15.60
CA VAL A 83 0.22 7.45 -14.16
C VAL A 83 -0.08 8.75 -13.43
N PHE A 84 -0.89 8.65 -12.39
CA PHE A 84 -1.19 9.75 -11.46
C PHE A 84 -0.56 9.42 -10.11
N VAL A 85 0.47 10.16 -9.72
CA VAL A 85 1.08 10.06 -8.38
C VAL A 85 0.43 11.09 -7.49
N MET A 86 -0.26 10.63 -6.46
CA MET A 86 -1.03 11.48 -5.57
C MET A 86 -0.21 11.94 -4.36
N ASN A 87 -0.67 13.03 -3.73
CA ASN A 87 -0.14 13.53 -2.46
C ASN A 87 1.37 13.88 -2.49
N CYS A 88 1.84 14.41 -3.60
CA CYS A 88 3.23 14.84 -3.77
C CYS A 88 3.52 16.13 -2.98
N VAL A 89 3.37 16.07 -1.68
CA VAL A 89 3.65 17.15 -0.72
C VAL A 89 4.51 16.61 0.41
N ASP A 90 5.40 17.45 0.95
CA ASP A 90 6.21 17.11 2.11
C ASP A 90 5.33 16.65 3.27
N THR A 91 5.80 15.67 4.05
CA THR A 91 5.08 14.97 5.12
C THR A 91 4.00 13.97 4.67
N MET A 92 3.75 13.82 3.36
CA MET A 92 2.89 12.78 2.81
C MET A 92 3.64 11.90 1.80
N PHE A 93 4.28 12.51 0.80
CA PHE A 93 5.16 11.83 -0.13
C PHE A 93 6.22 12.80 -0.66
N PRO A 94 7.40 12.79 -0.03
CA PRO A 94 7.86 11.89 1.03
C PRO A 94 7.12 12.06 2.35
N SER A 95 7.10 10.99 3.16
CA SER A 95 6.58 11.00 4.53
C SER A 95 7.60 11.60 5.52
N THR A 96 8.82 11.85 5.06
CA THR A 96 9.92 12.45 5.82
C THR A 96 9.70 13.94 6.03
N ASP A 97 10.10 14.42 7.20
CA ASP A 97 10.12 15.87 7.51
C ASP A 97 11.33 16.55 6.88
N LYS A 98 11.29 17.89 6.74
CA LYS A 98 12.36 18.69 6.14
C LYS A 98 13.72 18.50 6.81
N ASP A 99 13.75 18.19 8.10
CA ASP A 99 14.98 17.94 8.85
C ASP A 99 15.60 16.57 8.52
N GLN A 100 14.88 15.74 7.79
CA GLN A 100 15.29 14.39 7.38
C GLN A 100 15.76 14.31 5.92
N ILE A 101 15.79 15.45 5.21
CA ILE A 101 16.26 15.50 3.82
C ILE A 101 17.69 14.97 3.73
N GLY A 102 17.91 13.98 2.85
CA GLY A 102 19.18 13.32 2.63
C GLY A 102 19.52 12.20 3.63
N THR A 103 18.63 11.88 4.55
CA THR A 103 18.78 10.70 5.43
C THR A 103 18.59 9.39 4.67
N VAL A 104 18.78 8.25 5.33
CA VAL A 104 18.56 6.93 4.74
C VAL A 104 17.09 6.77 4.39
N GLU A 105 16.20 7.18 5.29
CA GLU A 105 14.75 7.13 5.14
C GLU A 105 14.28 7.96 3.95
N ASP A 106 14.78 9.17 3.82
CA ASP A 106 14.50 10.07 2.70
C ASP A 106 14.97 9.47 1.35
N ASN A 107 16.15 8.85 1.34
CA ASN A 107 16.65 8.16 0.16
C ASN A 107 15.83 6.91 -0.21
N GLU A 108 15.22 6.23 0.75
CA GLU A 108 14.31 5.11 0.49
C GLU A 108 13.01 5.62 -0.13
N GLU A 109 12.44 6.70 0.40
CA GLU A 109 11.27 7.38 -0.18
C GLU A 109 11.56 7.88 -1.61
N LEU A 110 12.74 8.45 -1.84
CA LEU A 110 13.17 8.88 -3.17
C LEU A 110 13.24 7.70 -4.16
N ARG A 111 13.70 6.52 -3.73
CA ARG A 111 13.66 5.31 -4.56
C ARG A 111 12.24 4.88 -4.87
N CYS A 112 11.32 4.97 -3.90
CA CYS A 112 9.91 4.72 -4.12
C CYS A 112 9.32 5.72 -5.13
N PHE A 113 9.66 7.00 -5.00
CA PHE A 113 9.26 8.02 -5.97
C PHE A 113 9.76 7.72 -7.38
N TYR A 114 11.03 7.33 -7.50
CA TYR A 114 11.62 6.90 -8.79
C TYR A 114 10.85 5.73 -9.39
N VAL A 115 10.52 4.72 -8.58
CA VAL A 115 9.70 3.59 -9.05
C VAL A 115 8.34 4.08 -9.56
N ALA A 116 7.66 4.96 -8.82
CA ALA A 116 6.35 5.47 -9.20
C ALA A 116 6.38 6.21 -10.55
N ILE A 117 7.31 7.14 -10.72
CA ILE A 117 7.40 7.95 -11.95
C ILE A 117 7.81 7.12 -13.18
N THR A 118 8.62 6.08 -12.97
CA THR A 118 9.05 5.18 -14.06
C THR A 118 7.97 4.18 -14.49
N ARG A 119 6.80 4.15 -13.85
CA ARG A 119 5.66 3.32 -14.29
C ARG A 119 4.90 3.93 -15.46
N ALA A 120 5.09 5.22 -15.74
CA ALA A 120 4.43 5.92 -16.83
C ALA A 120 5.14 5.66 -18.16
N LYS A 121 4.40 5.19 -19.16
CA LYS A 121 4.90 5.05 -20.55
C LYS A 121 4.86 6.36 -21.30
N GLU A 122 3.76 7.10 -21.20
CA GLU A 122 3.54 8.32 -21.99
C GLU A 122 3.21 9.55 -21.17
N ARG A 123 2.41 9.40 -20.10
CA ARG A 123 1.93 10.54 -19.32
C ARG A 123 2.13 10.33 -17.84
N LEU A 124 2.74 11.32 -17.19
CA LEU A 124 2.92 11.35 -15.74
C LEU A 124 2.26 12.61 -15.19
N PHE A 125 1.40 12.42 -14.19
CA PHE A 125 0.74 13.49 -13.46
C PHE A 125 1.16 13.44 -12.00
N LEU A 126 1.85 14.46 -11.52
CA LEU A 126 2.25 14.61 -10.12
C LEU A 126 1.25 15.56 -9.44
N MET A 127 0.49 15.04 -8.49
CA MET A 127 -0.62 15.76 -7.88
C MET A 127 -0.24 16.21 -6.46
N ALA A 128 -0.11 17.52 -6.27
CA ALA A 128 0.15 18.13 -4.98
C ALA A 128 -1.11 18.86 -4.49
N PRO A 129 -1.78 18.39 -3.43
CA PRO A 129 -2.94 19.09 -2.87
C PRO A 129 -2.50 20.42 -2.24
N LYS A 130 -3.25 21.48 -2.49
CA LYS A 130 -2.98 22.80 -1.89
C LYS A 130 -3.20 22.80 -0.39
N TYR A 131 -4.13 22.00 0.09
CA TYR A 131 -4.45 21.88 1.51
C TYR A 131 -4.46 20.41 1.93
N ILE A 132 -3.88 20.13 3.09
CA ILE A 132 -3.84 18.81 3.71
C ILE A 132 -4.52 18.85 5.07
N ALA A 133 -5.23 17.78 5.42
CA ALA A 133 -5.79 17.60 6.76
C ALA A 133 -4.82 16.82 7.63
N LYS A 134 -4.31 17.44 8.70
CA LYS A 134 -3.37 16.83 9.65
C LYS A 134 -3.89 17.06 11.06
N PHE A 135 -4.11 15.98 11.83
CA PHE A 135 -4.56 16.04 13.22
C PHE A 135 -5.81 16.92 13.47
N GLY A 136 -6.76 16.93 12.53
CA GLY A 136 -8.00 17.72 12.67
C GLY A 136 -7.85 19.19 12.27
N CYS A 137 -6.67 19.65 11.88
CA CYS A 137 -6.40 20.96 11.30
C CYS A 137 -6.21 20.87 9.79
N VAL A 138 -6.49 21.97 9.09
CA VAL A 138 -6.19 22.10 7.67
C VAL A 138 -4.96 22.98 7.52
N GLU A 139 -3.92 22.46 6.90
CA GLU A 139 -2.66 23.15 6.66
C GLU A 139 -2.42 23.31 5.16
N GLU A 140 -1.62 24.29 4.75
CA GLU A 140 -1.21 24.45 3.37
C GLU A 140 -0.17 23.36 3.01
N GLY A 141 -0.41 22.64 1.90
CA GLY A 141 0.48 21.61 1.39
C GLY A 141 1.73 22.23 0.76
N ILE A 142 2.89 21.82 1.21
CA ILE A 142 4.17 22.21 0.60
C ILE A 142 4.52 21.19 -0.45
N ILE A 143 4.75 21.61 -1.69
CA ILE A 143 5.15 20.70 -2.77
C ILE A 143 6.37 19.90 -2.34
N SER A 144 6.32 18.59 -2.59
CA SER A 144 7.40 17.66 -2.30
C SER A 144 8.75 18.16 -2.82
N HIS A 145 9.77 18.14 -1.99
CA HIS A 145 11.13 18.52 -2.38
C HIS A 145 11.66 17.63 -3.52
N PHE A 146 11.21 16.38 -3.66
CA PHE A 146 11.55 15.53 -4.81
C PHE A 146 11.10 16.12 -6.15
N ILE A 147 10.08 16.97 -6.14
CA ILE A 147 9.56 17.63 -7.32
C ILE A 147 10.19 19.02 -7.48
N SER A 148 10.23 19.79 -6.40
CA SER A 148 10.73 21.16 -6.43
C SER A 148 12.20 21.24 -6.85
N ASP A 149 13.00 20.25 -6.48
CA ASP A 149 14.42 20.20 -6.83
C ASP A 149 14.67 19.82 -8.29
N VAL A 150 13.78 19.04 -8.89
CA VAL A 150 13.92 18.56 -10.28
C VAL A 150 13.19 19.48 -11.26
N PHE A 151 12.02 19.92 -10.90
CA PHE A 151 11.20 20.80 -11.72
C PHE A 151 11.17 22.18 -11.08
N GLN A 152 11.80 23.20 -11.65
CA GLN A 152 11.65 24.57 -11.19
C GLN A 152 10.18 24.97 -11.25
N VAL A 153 9.42 24.63 -10.20
CA VAL A 153 8.00 24.94 -10.10
C VAL A 153 7.90 26.45 -9.88
N LYS A 154 7.38 27.16 -10.89
CA LYS A 154 7.01 28.57 -10.71
C LYS A 154 5.67 28.60 -9.99
N GLU A 155 5.62 29.27 -8.84
CA GLU A 155 4.40 29.61 -8.12
C GLU A 155 3.47 30.47 -8.99
#